data_417cf64bc684792943a800cbdac0c35d
#
_entry.id   417cf64bc684792943a800cbdac0c35d
#
_cell.length_a   1.000
_cell.length_b   1.000
_cell.length_c   1.000
_cell.angle_alpha   90.00
_cell.angle_beta   90.00
_cell.angle_gamma   90.00
#
_symmetry.space_group_name_H-M   'P 1'
#
loop_
_entity.id
_entity.type
_entity.pdbx_description
1 polymer ?
#
loop_
_entity_poly.entity_id
_entity_poly.type
_entity_poly.pdbx_seq_one_letter_code
_entity_poly.pdbx_strand_id
1 'polypeptide(L)'
;MIITDKNIDGGKSFDWGRVSSEYAKYRDIYPEEFYKKIVDRGLCVKGQRILDLGTGTGVLPRNMYRYGGRWIGTDISEEQINQARALSDGLDIDYYAVATEKIDFPAESFDVITACQC
;
A
#
# COMPACT_ATOMS: atom_id res chain seq x y z
N MET A 1 6.31 -7.78 -2.08
CA MET A 1 4.97 -7.21 -1.94
C MET A 1 3.91 -8.29 -2.12
N ILE A 2 2.89 -8.25 -1.29
CA ILE A 2 1.77 -9.18 -1.39
C ILE A 2 0.50 -8.36 -1.57
N ILE A 3 -0.30 -8.70 -2.55
CA ILE A 3 -1.60 -8.08 -2.79
C ILE A 3 -2.65 -9.17 -2.72
N THR A 4 -3.69 -8.97 -1.92
CA THR A 4 -4.80 -9.90 -1.85
C THR A 4 -6.10 -9.19 -2.20
N ASP A 5 -6.92 -9.85 -3.00
CA ASP A 5 -8.24 -9.37 -3.38
C ASP A 5 -9.03 -10.58 -3.86
N LYS A 6 -10.26 -10.71 -3.43
CA LYS A 6 -11.11 -11.86 -3.80
C LYS A 6 -11.36 -11.93 -5.31
N ASN A 7 -11.12 -10.84 -6.03
CA ASN A 7 -11.31 -10.77 -7.49
C ASN A 7 -10.05 -11.10 -8.27
N ILE A 8 -8.94 -11.40 -7.60
CA ILE A 8 -7.69 -11.80 -8.23
C ILE A 8 -7.43 -13.26 -7.93
N ASP A 9 -7.28 -14.08 -8.96
CA ASP A 9 -6.93 -15.50 -8.84
C ASP A 9 -7.73 -16.24 -7.76
N GLY A 10 -9.00 -15.88 -7.60
CA GLY A 10 -9.86 -16.47 -6.59
C GLY A 10 -9.49 -16.11 -5.15
N GLY A 11 -8.87 -14.96 -4.95
CA GLY A 11 -8.46 -14.47 -3.64
C GLY A 11 -7.06 -14.88 -3.21
N LYS A 12 -6.28 -15.47 -4.10
CA LYS A 12 -4.90 -15.85 -3.78
C LYS A 12 -4.00 -14.63 -3.72
N SER A 13 -2.95 -14.72 -2.91
CA SER A 13 -1.95 -13.67 -2.80
C SER A 13 -1.20 -13.48 -4.12
N PHE A 14 -0.92 -12.24 -4.43
CA PHE A 14 -0.12 -11.87 -5.58
C PHE A 14 1.24 -11.35 -5.06
N ASP A 15 2.31 -12.09 -5.29
CA ASP A 15 3.61 -11.79 -4.71
C ASP A 15 4.55 -11.13 -5.72
N TRP A 16 4.94 -9.90 -5.41
CA TRP A 16 5.91 -9.13 -6.20
C TRP A 16 7.24 -8.95 -5.47
N GLY A 17 7.38 -9.54 -4.29
CA GLY A 17 8.47 -9.22 -3.38
C GLY A 17 9.86 -9.38 -3.97
N ARG A 18 10.04 -10.40 -4.80
CA ARG A 18 11.36 -10.72 -5.32
C ARG A 18 11.89 -9.69 -6.32
N VAL A 19 11.01 -9.15 -7.16
CA VAL A 19 11.40 -8.15 -8.17
C VAL A 19 11.44 -6.76 -7.58
N SER A 20 10.43 -6.42 -6.79
CA SER A 20 10.26 -5.07 -6.29
C SER A 20 11.17 -4.70 -5.13
N SER A 21 11.64 -5.69 -4.35
CA SER A 21 12.51 -5.40 -3.20
C SER A 21 13.84 -4.79 -3.59
N GLU A 22 14.44 -5.21 -4.70
CA GLU A 22 15.67 -4.61 -5.18
C GLU A 22 15.48 -3.14 -5.57
N TYR A 23 14.39 -2.85 -6.25
CA TYR A 23 14.07 -1.48 -6.65
C TYR A 23 13.84 -0.59 -5.43
N ALA A 24 13.06 -1.04 -4.47
CA ALA A 24 12.77 -0.28 -3.27
C ALA A 24 14.04 0.02 -2.47
N LYS A 25 15.00 -0.90 -2.48
CA LYS A 25 16.26 -0.75 -1.77
C LYS A 25 17.10 0.41 -2.30
N TYR A 26 17.07 0.65 -3.60
CA TYR A 26 17.94 1.64 -4.24
C TYR A 26 17.25 2.95 -4.57
N ARG A 27 15.95 2.93 -4.84
CA ARG A 27 15.23 4.09 -5.37
C ARG A 27 14.08 4.58 -4.52
N ASP A 28 13.70 3.84 -3.50
CA ASP A 28 12.51 4.14 -2.69
C ASP A 28 11.24 4.28 -3.54
N ILE A 29 11.22 3.66 -4.71
CA ILE A 29 10.06 3.56 -5.59
C ILE A 29 10.11 2.24 -6.34
N TYR A 30 8.96 1.82 -6.85
CA TYR A 30 8.87 0.66 -7.74
C TYR A 30 8.83 1.11 -9.19
N PRO A 31 9.13 0.22 -10.16
CA PRO A 31 8.99 0.56 -11.57
C PRO A 31 7.56 0.95 -11.93
N GLU A 32 7.41 1.84 -12.90
CA GLU A 32 6.08 2.28 -13.35
C GLU A 32 5.20 1.11 -13.78
N GLU A 33 5.79 0.12 -14.46
CA GLU A 33 5.05 -1.07 -14.89
C GLU A 33 4.44 -1.85 -13.74
N PHE A 34 5.07 -1.81 -12.57
CA PHE A 34 4.55 -2.45 -11.37
C PHE A 34 3.21 -1.84 -10.97
N TYR A 35 3.14 -0.51 -10.93
CA TYR A 35 1.89 0.18 -10.59
C TYR A 35 0.83 -0.03 -11.66
N LYS A 36 1.22 0.02 -12.93
CA LYS A 36 0.30 -0.19 -14.04
C LYS A 36 -0.35 -1.57 -13.99
N LYS A 37 0.42 -2.60 -13.66
CA LYS A 37 -0.14 -3.95 -13.54
C LYS A 37 -1.20 -4.05 -12.46
N ILE A 38 -1.01 -3.35 -11.35
CA ILE A 38 -2.00 -3.31 -10.27
C ILE A 38 -3.28 -2.62 -10.76
N VAL A 39 -3.13 -1.48 -11.38
CA VAL A 39 -4.25 -0.67 -11.88
C VAL A 39 -4.99 -1.40 -13.01
N ASP A 40 -4.27 -2.06 -13.91
CA ASP A 40 -4.86 -2.82 -15.01
C ASP A 40 -5.74 -3.97 -14.51
N ARG A 41 -5.52 -4.44 -13.29
CA ARG A 41 -6.37 -5.43 -12.65
C ARG A 41 -7.58 -4.83 -11.93
N GLY A 42 -7.75 -3.51 -12.03
CA GLY A 42 -8.83 -2.79 -11.37
C GLY A 42 -8.63 -2.61 -9.88
N LEU A 43 -7.37 -2.59 -9.42
CA LEU A 43 -7.03 -2.46 -8.01
C LEU A 43 -6.41 -1.10 -7.72
N CYS A 44 -6.66 -0.59 -6.49
CA CYS A 44 -6.08 0.66 -5.99
C CYS A 44 -6.49 1.86 -6.83
N VAL A 45 -7.71 1.85 -7.33
CA VAL A 45 -8.25 2.88 -8.21
C VAL A 45 -9.41 3.61 -7.53
N LYS A 46 -9.88 4.67 -8.19
CA LYS A 46 -10.96 5.51 -7.68
C LYS A 46 -12.16 4.69 -7.23
N GLY A 47 -12.70 5.06 -6.09
CA GLY A 47 -13.84 4.39 -5.48
C GLY A 47 -13.46 3.25 -4.53
N GLN A 48 -12.18 2.91 -4.46
CA GLN A 48 -11.71 1.85 -3.56
C GLN A 48 -11.00 2.44 -2.35
N ARG A 49 -11.12 1.73 -1.23
CA ARG A 49 -10.39 2.03 0.01
C ARG A 49 -9.30 0.99 0.17
N ILE A 50 -8.07 1.44 0.33
CA ILE A 50 -6.90 0.57 0.35
C ILE A 50 -6.16 0.70 1.69
N LEU A 51 -5.84 -0.44 2.30
CA LEU A 51 -5.01 -0.49 3.50
C LEU A 51 -3.65 -1.07 3.11
N ASP A 52 -2.58 -0.31 3.32
CA ASP A 52 -1.22 -0.77 3.07
C ASP A 52 -0.53 -1.12 4.38
N LEU A 53 -0.32 -2.42 4.61
CA LEU A 53 0.34 -2.93 5.81
C LEU A 53 1.86 -2.85 5.64
N GLY A 54 2.56 -2.39 6.66
CA GLY A 54 4.00 -2.22 6.59
C GLY A 54 4.37 -1.15 5.56
N THR A 55 3.66 -0.03 5.59
CA THR A 55 3.77 1.00 4.55
C THR A 55 5.13 1.71 4.49
N GLY A 56 5.92 1.61 5.56
CA GLY A 56 7.22 2.28 5.65
C GLY A 56 7.06 3.79 5.53
N THR A 57 7.76 4.38 4.58
CA THR A 57 7.66 5.82 4.30
C THR A 57 6.51 6.17 3.35
N GLY A 58 5.59 5.23 3.12
CA GLY A 58 4.43 5.46 2.28
C GLY A 58 4.72 5.38 0.78
N VAL A 59 5.70 4.59 0.40
CA VAL A 59 6.10 4.46 -1.02
C VAL A 59 4.93 4.08 -1.90
N LEU A 60 4.17 3.06 -1.54
CA LEU A 60 3.06 2.60 -2.35
C LEU A 60 1.91 3.61 -2.39
N PRO A 61 1.37 4.08 -1.25
CA PRO A 61 0.31 5.07 -1.28
C PRO A 61 0.68 6.35 -2.01
N ARG A 62 1.89 6.87 -1.80
CA ARG A 62 2.33 8.11 -2.44
C ARG A 62 2.38 7.97 -3.96
N ASN A 63 2.90 6.84 -4.44
CA ASN A 63 3.07 6.64 -5.87
C ASN A 63 1.79 6.22 -6.58
N MET A 64 0.83 5.63 -5.87
CA MET A 64 -0.44 5.22 -6.46
C MET A 64 -1.59 6.19 -6.17
N TYR A 65 -1.34 7.25 -5.43
CA TYR A 65 -2.36 8.23 -5.07
C TYR A 65 -3.05 8.82 -6.31
N ARG A 66 -2.31 9.03 -7.37
CA ARG A 66 -2.81 9.61 -8.62
C ARG A 66 -3.92 8.80 -9.28
N TYR A 67 -4.05 7.52 -8.94
CA TYR A 67 -5.09 6.66 -9.52
C TYR A 67 -6.44 6.77 -8.81
N GLY A 68 -6.52 7.60 -7.79
CA GLY A 68 -7.78 8.01 -7.19
C GLY A 68 -8.31 7.18 -6.04
N GLY A 69 -7.62 6.12 -5.65
CA GLY A 69 -8.00 5.31 -4.50
C GLY A 69 -7.81 6.07 -3.19
N ARG A 70 -8.53 5.66 -2.14
CA ARG A 70 -8.38 6.23 -0.81
C ARG A 70 -7.47 5.32 0.01
N TRP A 71 -6.36 5.89 0.48
CA TRP A 71 -5.29 5.12 1.13
C TRP A 71 -5.20 5.35 2.62
N ILE A 72 -4.96 4.25 3.33
CA ILE A 72 -4.52 4.26 4.73
C ILE A 72 -3.26 3.40 4.79
N GLY A 73 -2.18 3.94 5.37
CA GLY A 73 -0.94 3.21 5.56
C GLY A 73 -0.67 2.97 7.05
N THR A 74 -0.21 1.78 7.40
CA THR A 74 0.19 1.45 8.77
C THR A 74 1.58 0.86 8.80
N ASP A 75 2.28 1.11 9.90
CA ASP A 75 3.59 0.52 10.16
C ASP A 75 3.81 0.51 11.66
N ILE A 76 4.56 -0.46 12.14
CA ILE A 76 4.89 -0.53 13.57
C ILE A 76 5.88 0.57 13.97
N SER A 77 6.66 1.05 13.02
CA SER A 77 7.68 2.07 13.25
C SER A 77 7.09 3.48 13.21
N GLU A 78 7.06 4.14 14.35
CA GLU A 78 6.61 5.53 14.43
C GLU A 78 7.50 6.46 13.61
N GLU A 79 8.80 6.19 13.55
CA GLU A 79 9.73 6.98 12.76
C GLU A 79 9.37 6.91 11.28
N GLN A 80 9.08 5.70 10.76
CA GLN A 80 8.68 5.52 9.38
C GLN A 80 7.38 6.26 9.07
N ILE A 81 6.42 6.17 9.98
CA ILE A 81 5.14 6.85 9.80
C ILE A 81 5.30 8.37 9.79
N ASN A 82 6.17 8.91 10.63
CA ASN A 82 6.44 10.34 10.64
C ASN A 82 7.05 10.79 9.31
N GLN A 83 7.94 9.98 8.74
CA GLN A 83 8.50 10.28 7.42
C GLN A 83 7.44 10.16 6.32
N ALA A 84 6.57 9.15 6.42
CA ALA A 84 5.48 8.98 5.45
C ALA A 84 4.56 10.20 5.44
N ARG A 85 4.22 10.72 6.63
CA ARG A 85 3.39 11.92 6.74
C ARG A 85 4.05 13.13 6.12
N ALA A 86 5.35 13.30 6.39
CA ALA A 86 6.10 14.44 5.84
C ALA A 86 6.19 14.37 4.31
N LEU A 87 6.48 13.19 3.78
CA LEU A 87 6.59 12.98 2.33
C LEU A 87 5.25 13.03 1.62
N SER A 88 4.16 12.86 2.34
CA SER A 88 2.80 12.89 1.79
C SER A 88 2.11 14.23 2.01
N ASP A 89 2.85 15.26 2.33
CA ASP A 89 2.27 16.60 2.55
C ASP A 89 1.46 17.02 1.32
N GLY A 90 0.25 17.47 1.55
CA GLY A 90 -0.67 17.85 0.48
C GLY A 90 -1.47 16.70 -0.10
N LEU A 91 -1.22 15.46 0.30
CA LEU A 91 -2.00 14.29 -0.13
C LEU A 91 -2.95 13.85 0.98
N ASP A 92 -4.12 13.40 0.59
CA ASP A 92 -5.15 12.92 1.53
C ASP A 92 -4.93 11.42 1.81
N ILE A 93 -3.85 11.14 2.54
CA ILE A 93 -3.48 9.78 2.94
C ILE A 93 -3.35 9.77 4.47
N ASP A 94 -4.02 8.82 5.12
CA ASP A 94 -3.93 8.66 6.57
C ASP A 94 -2.88 7.61 6.91
N TYR A 95 -2.03 7.90 7.90
CA TYR A 95 -0.99 6.99 8.37
C TYR A 95 -1.11 6.77 9.87
N TYR A 96 -0.92 5.51 10.30
CA TYR A 96 -0.97 5.14 11.71
C TYR A 96 0.21 4.26 12.09
N ALA A 97 0.87 4.60 13.20
CA ALA A 97 1.94 3.76 13.77
C ALA A 97 1.28 2.70 14.67
N VAL A 98 1.06 1.53 14.14
CA VAL A 98 0.38 0.44 14.83
C VAL A 98 0.83 -0.91 14.29
N ALA A 99 0.95 -1.90 15.18
CA ALA A 99 1.24 -3.27 14.76
C ALA A 99 0.05 -3.85 14.01
N THR A 100 0.31 -4.67 13.00
CA THR A 100 -0.73 -5.27 12.16
C THR A 100 -1.78 -6.01 13.00
N GLU A 101 -1.35 -6.77 14.00
CA GLU A 101 -2.26 -7.55 14.85
C GLU A 101 -3.09 -6.70 15.80
N LYS A 102 -2.79 -5.41 15.91
CA LYS A 102 -3.53 -4.48 16.75
C LYS A 102 -4.41 -3.51 15.98
N ILE A 103 -4.49 -3.70 14.66
CA ILE A 103 -5.34 -2.87 13.83
C ILE A 103 -6.80 -3.18 14.13
N ASP A 104 -7.56 -2.14 14.46
CA ASP A 104 -8.98 -2.27 14.80
C ASP A 104 -9.82 -1.41 13.86
N PHE A 105 -9.98 -1.90 12.65
CA PHE A 105 -10.91 -1.31 11.70
C PHE A 105 -12.18 -2.18 11.61
N PRO A 106 -13.35 -1.57 11.38
CA PRO A 106 -14.56 -2.36 11.16
C PRO A 106 -14.38 -3.35 10.01
N ALA A 107 -15.05 -4.48 10.11
CA ALA A 107 -15.05 -5.47 9.03
C ALA A 107 -15.48 -4.81 7.72
N GLU A 108 -14.85 -5.21 6.63
CA GLU A 108 -15.17 -4.69 5.29
C GLU A 108 -14.87 -3.20 5.11
N SER A 109 -13.97 -2.64 5.93
CA SER A 109 -13.56 -1.24 5.79
C SER A 109 -12.75 -1.00 4.51
N PHE A 110 -12.15 -2.05 3.93
CA PHE A 110 -11.25 -1.91 2.79
C PHE A 110 -11.63 -2.82 1.65
N ASP A 111 -11.45 -2.33 0.44
CA ASP A 111 -11.66 -3.10 -0.79
C ASP A 111 -10.39 -3.86 -1.18
N VAL A 112 -9.23 -3.30 -0.84
CA VAL A 112 -7.92 -3.86 -1.16
C VAL A 112 -7.01 -3.74 0.05
N ILE A 113 -6.22 -4.78 0.30
CA ILE A 113 -5.18 -4.76 1.32
C ILE A 113 -3.87 -5.13 0.64
N THR A 114 -2.86 -4.28 0.83
CA THR A 114 -1.51 -4.51 0.29
C THR A 114 -0.51 -4.68 1.42
N ALA A 115 0.55 -5.43 1.18
CA ALA A 115 1.63 -5.62 2.13
C ALA A 115 2.95 -5.69 1.37
N CYS A 116 3.69 -4.60 1.38
CA CYS A 116 4.88 -4.44 0.55
C CYS A 116 6.18 -4.81 1.21
N GLN A 117 6.36 -4.51 2.47
CA GLN A 117 7.67 -4.59 3.12
C GLN A 117 7.60 -5.36 4.43
N CYS A 118 6.74 -6.31 4.47
CA CYS A 118 6.61 -7.19 5.63
C CYS A 118 7.62 -8.33 5.56
#